data_1a875a6de358700cf9db6750431ae63c
#
_entry.id   1a875a6de358700cf9db6750431ae63c
#
_cell.length_a   1.000
_cell.length_b   1.000
_cell.length_c   1.000
_cell.angle_alpha   90.00
_cell.angle_beta   90.00
_cell.angle_gamma   90.00
#
_symmetry.space_group_name_H-M   'P 1'
#
loop_
_entity.id
_entity.type
_entity.pdbx_description
1 polymer ?
#
loop_
_entity_poly.entity_id
_entity_poly.type
_entity_poly.pdbx_seq_one_letter_code
_entity_poly.pdbx_strand_id
1 'polypeptide(L)'
;TLIFSFVGMKSQEVVVNAKQVPYKITLKEDTKALEEVVVTGYQTLKKHEVVGSTFTVKGDDIRVAGVTSIDAALQGVVPGVSITIPSGMIGTSPQVRVRGTSTVIGNASPVWVIDGIIQEDPLPFAGAQLNDILSSGDLSSSMASISGSSISGLNPDDIESITFLKDASATAIYGVKAANGVIVITTKRGSNTNGRINVNFRTDISLTPRRTYGQTDRMNSADRIALSKEIVESGVPFSQFPQNVGYEGAYLQLMNKEISMDEFNEKVTRMEKQNTDWFKILARNAVSQNYSLSLSGGNDKLNFYGSVGFNKSLSSYKGNDQSNKTVNFSVDAKLRDNLRTKFQFSASQSETNAYYTGVNPEDYALNTSRILAPDEWYTINESKAYFELDNGTAIKRDIRY
;
A
#
# COMPACT_ATOMS: atom_id res chain seq x y z
N THR A 1 -44.73 35.05 7.42
CA THR A 1 -44.20 33.95 8.25
C THR A 1 -42.74 34.26 8.56
N LEU A 2 -42.36 34.16 9.84
CA LEU A 2 -40.97 34.24 10.28
C LEU A 2 -40.51 32.87 10.69
N ILE A 3 -39.27 32.53 10.33
CA ILE A 3 -38.61 31.25 10.68
C ILE A 3 -37.57 31.55 11.74
N PHE A 4 -37.75 30.94 12.93
CA PHE A 4 -36.78 31.02 14.00
C PHE A 4 -35.96 29.73 14.03
N SER A 5 -34.63 29.86 13.91
CA SER A 5 -33.71 28.74 14.02
C SER A 5 -32.56 29.09 14.95
N PHE A 6 -32.14 28.10 15.74
CA PHE A 6 -30.95 28.18 16.57
C PHE A 6 -30.20 26.86 16.51
N VAL A 7 -28.89 26.92 16.63
CA VAL A 7 -28.05 25.70 16.55
C VAL A 7 -28.44 24.74 17.68
N GLY A 8 -28.78 23.49 17.33
CA GLY A 8 -29.25 22.48 18.29
C GLY A 8 -30.74 22.52 18.62
N MET A 9 -31.54 23.37 17.97
CA MET A 9 -32.96 23.45 18.18
C MET A 9 -33.76 23.30 16.88
N LYS A 10 -34.99 22.74 16.98
CA LYS A 10 -35.91 22.62 15.84
C LYS A 10 -36.35 23.98 15.37
N SER A 11 -36.18 24.24 14.07
CA SER A 11 -36.72 25.47 13.48
C SER A 11 -38.23 25.52 13.63
N GLN A 12 -38.75 26.67 14.03
CA GLN A 12 -40.18 26.92 14.20
C GLN A 12 -40.63 28.04 13.28
N GLU A 13 -41.68 27.78 12.52
CA GLU A 13 -42.32 28.78 11.68
C GLU A 13 -43.47 29.42 12.45
N VAL A 14 -43.51 30.76 12.47
CA VAL A 14 -44.55 31.52 13.13
C VAL A 14 -45.15 32.50 12.12
N VAL A 15 -46.45 32.42 11.94
CA VAL A 15 -47.20 33.40 11.14
C VAL A 15 -47.38 34.67 11.94
N VAL A 16 -46.83 35.78 11.44
CA VAL A 16 -46.92 37.07 12.12
C VAL A 16 -48.32 37.65 11.97
N ASN A 17 -48.97 37.93 13.10
CA ASN A 17 -50.22 38.62 13.14
C ASN A 17 -50.05 39.97 13.90
N ALA A 18 -50.41 41.08 13.25
CA ALA A 18 -50.19 42.42 13.78
C ALA A 18 -50.90 42.71 15.12
N LYS A 19 -51.86 41.88 15.54
CA LYS A 19 -52.60 42.02 16.81
C LYS A 19 -51.93 41.30 18.02
N GLN A 20 -50.85 40.56 17.79
CA GLN A 20 -50.20 39.72 18.83
C GLN A 20 -48.72 40.10 18.96
N VAL A 21 -48.44 41.10 19.81
CA VAL A 21 -47.07 41.55 20.13
C VAL A 21 -46.98 41.71 21.64
N PRO A 22 -45.98 41.12 22.32
CA PRO A 22 -44.79 40.39 21.85
C PRO A 22 -45.04 38.90 21.61
N TYR A 23 -44.29 38.30 20.65
CA TYR A 23 -44.28 36.86 20.46
C TYR A 23 -43.29 36.21 21.41
N LYS A 24 -43.75 35.26 22.23
CA LYS A 24 -42.91 34.40 23.04
C LYS A 24 -42.71 33.07 22.29
N ILE A 25 -41.55 32.86 21.76
CA ILE A 25 -41.22 31.67 20.97
C ILE A 25 -40.31 30.80 21.82
N THR A 26 -40.73 29.56 22.06
CA THR A 26 -39.96 28.56 22.78
C THR A 26 -39.52 27.51 21.78
N LEU A 27 -38.24 27.51 21.38
CA LEU A 27 -37.67 26.49 20.55
C LEU A 27 -37.50 25.21 21.37
N LYS A 28 -37.84 24.07 20.77
CA LYS A 28 -37.59 22.75 21.35
C LYS A 28 -36.23 22.27 20.91
N GLU A 29 -35.47 21.64 21.79
CA GLU A 29 -34.22 21.02 21.47
C GLU A 29 -34.41 20.01 20.33
N ASP A 30 -33.53 20.06 19.33
CA ASP A 30 -33.47 19.04 18.32
C ASP A 30 -32.63 17.86 18.85
N THR A 31 -33.31 17.02 19.64
CA THR A 31 -32.74 15.77 20.19
C THR A 31 -32.50 14.69 19.13
N LYS A 32 -32.53 15.02 17.85
CA LYS A 32 -31.84 14.20 16.86
C LYS A 32 -30.33 14.41 17.00
N ALA A 33 -29.80 14.13 18.19
CA ALA A 33 -28.42 13.68 18.27
C ALA A 33 -28.30 12.51 17.27
N LEU A 34 -27.47 12.64 16.28
CA LEU A 34 -27.08 11.51 15.45
C LEU A 34 -26.56 10.46 16.43
N GLU A 35 -27.40 9.49 16.77
CA GLU A 35 -27.00 8.39 17.65
C GLU A 35 -25.85 7.71 16.91
N GLU A 36 -24.63 7.94 17.41
CA GLU A 36 -23.45 7.31 16.88
C GLU A 36 -23.59 5.80 17.08
N VAL A 37 -23.75 5.08 15.99
CA VAL A 37 -23.90 3.63 16.02
C VAL A 37 -22.56 2.97 15.72
N VAL A 38 -22.28 1.90 16.44
CA VAL A 38 -21.09 1.06 16.24
C VAL A 38 -21.53 -0.23 15.60
N VAL A 39 -20.97 -0.54 14.45
CA VAL A 39 -21.19 -1.83 13.76
C VAL A 39 -20.17 -2.83 14.25
N THR A 40 -20.60 -3.86 14.95
CA THR A 40 -19.73 -4.94 15.45
C THR A 40 -19.65 -6.13 14.50
N GLY A 41 -20.07 -5.94 13.24
CA GLY A 41 -20.07 -6.95 12.17
C GLY A 41 -21.38 -7.71 12.08
N TYR A 42 -21.91 -8.23 13.18
CA TYR A 42 -23.19 -8.95 13.20
C TYR A 42 -24.35 -8.09 13.73
N GLN A 43 -24.03 -7.10 14.52
CA GLN A 43 -25.03 -6.24 15.15
C GLN A 43 -24.63 -4.76 14.99
N THR A 44 -25.64 -3.92 14.86
CA THR A 44 -25.51 -2.47 14.94
C THR A 44 -25.99 -2.05 16.32
N LEU A 45 -25.08 -1.62 17.17
CA LEU A 45 -25.35 -1.20 18.55
C LEU A 45 -25.18 0.31 18.65
N LYS A 46 -25.93 0.92 19.57
CA LYS A 46 -25.69 2.32 19.91
C LYS A 46 -24.36 2.42 20.66
N LYS A 47 -23.60 3.48 20.46
CA LYS A 47 -22.27 3.66 21.07
C LYS A 47 -22.26 3.45 22.59
N HIS A 48 -23.33 3.84 23.29
CA HIS A 48 -23.47 3.66 24.74
C HIS A 48 -23.81 2.20 25.16
N GLU A 49 -24.25 1.35 24.23
CA GLU A 49 -24.52 -0.06 24.46
C GLU A 49 -23.29 -0.95 24.25
N VAL A 50 -22.26 -0.40 23.63
CA VAL A 50 -21.01 -1.11 23.37
C VAL A 50 -20.14 -1.06 24.61
N VAL A 51 -20.00 -2.20 25.26
CA VAL A 51 -19.06 -2.36 26.38
C VAL A 51 -17.69 -2.66 25.79
N GLY A 52 -16.80 -1.67 25.81
CA GLY A 52 -15.42 -1.83 25.34
C GLY A 52 -14.88 -0.64 24.54
N SER A 53 -13.56 -0.65 24.31
CA SER A 53 -12.89 0.40 23.54
C SER A 53 -13.06 0.13 22.05
N THR A 54 -13.93 0.89 21.42
CA THR A 54 -14.13 0.87 19.96
C THR A 54 -13.79 2.24 19.38
N PHE A 55 -13.31 2.24 18.15
CA PHE A 55 -13.04 3.46 17.40
C PHE A 55 -13.55 3.28 15.97
N THR A 56 -14.38 4.19 15.50
CA THR A 56 -14.97 4.14 14.17
C THR A 56 -14.51 5.34 13.35
N VAL A 57 -14.07 5.06 12.13
CA VAL A 57 -13.68 6.05 11.12
C VAL A 57 -14.65 5.95 9.95
N LYS A 58 -15.11 7.06 9.42
CA LYS A 58 -15.93 7.07 8.23
C LYS A 58 -15.08 6.82 6.98
N GLY A 59 -15.65 6.14 5.99
CA GLY A 59 -14.95 5.87 4.74
C GLY A 59 -14.47 7.13 4.02
N ASP A 60 -15.20 8.23 4.16
CA ASP A 60 -14.82 9.50 3.54
C ASP A 60 -13.60 10.15 4.21
N ASP A 61 -13.39 9.93 5.52
CA ASP A 61 -12.28 10.52 6.28
C ASP A 61 -10.93 9.82 6.05
N ILE A 62 -10.95 8.58 5.55
CA ILE A 62 -9.74 7.79 5.25
C ILE A 62 -9.25 7.96 3.82
N ARG A 63 -9.98 8.70 3.00
CA ARG A 63 -9.62 8.87 1.59
C ARG A 63 -8.50 9.88 1.42
N VAL A 64 -7.32 9.38 1.12
CA VAL A 64 -6.15 10.19 0.80
C VAL A 64 -5.83 10.04 -0.68
N ALA A 65 -5.75 11.15 -1.40
CA ALA A 65 -5.39 11.14 -2.82
C ALA A 65 -4.00 10.49 -3.02
N GLY A 66 -3.92 9.54 -3.94
CA GLY A 66 -2.69 8.81 -4.24
C GLY A 66 -2.42 7.59 -3.35
N VAL A 67 -3.21 7.37 -2.29
CA VAL A 67 -3.14 6.15 -1.47
C VAL A 67 -4.19 5.18 -1.97
N THR A 68 -3.75 4.03 -2.47
CA THR A 68 -4.62 3.02 -3.08
C THR A 68 -4.93 1.84 -2.16
N SER A 69 -4.19 1.71 -1.06
CA SER A 69 -4.36 0.66 -0.06
C SER A 69 -5.12 1.21 1.16
N ILE A 70 -6.16 0.51 1.59
CA ILE A 70 -7.00 0.88 2.73
C ILE A 70 -6.17 0.90 4.02
N ASP A 71 -5.35 -0.12 4.21
CA ASP A 71 -4.45 -0.27 5.36
C ASP A 71 -3.47 0.91 5.44
N ALA A 72 -2.87 1.32 4.32
CA ALA A 72 -1.98 2.48 4.30
C ALA A 72 -2.72 3.79 4.59
N ALA A 73 -3.96 3.93 4.11
CA ALA A 73 -4.79 5.10 4.37
C ALA A 73 -5.18 5.27 5.86
N LEU A 74 -5.17 4.19 6.61
CA LEU A 74 -5.45 4.19 8.06
C LEU A 74 -4.24 4.60 8.92
N GLN A 75 -3.05 4.75 8.33
CA GLN A 75 -1.85 5.10 9.07
C GLN A 75 -1.99 6.48 9.74
N GLY A 76 -1.78 6.53 11.05
CA GLY A 76 -1.88 7.77 11.83
C GLY A 76 -3.30 8.26 12.11
N VAL A 77 -4.35 7.62 11.57
CA VAL A 77 -5.74 8.02 11.76
C VAL A 77 -6.33 7.42 13.04
N VAL A 78 -5.91 6.22 13.41
CA VAL A 78 -6.53 5.44 14.48
C VAL A 78 -5.66 5.40 15.73
N PRO A 79 -6.11 5.97 16.86
CA PRO A 79 -5.36 5.91 18.12
C PRO A 79 -5.15 4.47 18.58
N GLY A 80 -3.92 4.11 18.98
CA GLY A 80 -3.60 2.79 19.51
C GLY A 80 -3.54 1.66 18.47
N VAL A 81 -3.52 2.01 17.18
CA VAL A 81 -3.22 1.10 16.07
C VAL A 81 -1.88 1.50 15.45
N SER A 82 -0.99 0.55 15.34
CA SER A 82 0.30 0.73 14.67
C SER A 82 0.24 0.14 13.27
N ILE A 83 0.53 0.94 12.27
CA ILE A 83 0.60 0.51 10.87
C ILE A 83 1.98 0.81 10.36
N THR A 84 2.71 -0.23 9.98
CA THR A 84 4.06 -0.15 9.44
C THR A 84 4.04 -0.59 7.99
N ILE A 85 4.51 0.27 7.10
CA ILE A 85 4.69 -0.04 5.68
C ILE A 85 6.16 -0.47 5.50
N PRO A 86 6.45 -1.76 5.30
CA PRO A 86 7.83 -2.26 5.26
C PRO A 86 8.59 -1.81 4.00
N SER A 87 7.89 -1.49 2.93
CA SER A 87 8.50 -1.06 1.66
C SER A 87 7.58 -0.11 0.91
N GLY A 88 8.15 0.81 0.13
CA GLY A 88 7.41 1.65 -0.81
C GLY A 88 7.05 0.95 -2.13
N MET A 89 7.34 -0.34 -2.28
CA MET A 89 6.96 -1.11 -3.46
C MET A 89 5.46 -1.41 -3.47
N ILE A 90 4.86 -1.33 -4.64
CA ILE A 90 3.45 -1.64 -4.83
C ILE A 90 3.23 -3.14 -4.65
N GLY A 91 2.13 -3.51 -3.98
CA GLY A 91 1.82 -4.89 -3.63
C GLY A 91 2.37 -5.34 -2.27
N THR A 92 3.17 -4.50 -1.61
CA THR A 92 3.60 -4.78 -0.23
C THR A 92 2.44 -4.55 0.73
N SER A 93 2.12 -5.56 1.54
CA SER A 93 1.06 -5.46 2.54
C SER A 93 1.56 -4.71 3.77
N PRO A 94 0.89 -3.63 4.19
CA PRO A 94 1.16 -2.98 5.46
C PRO A 94 0.92 -3.94 6.64
N GLN A 95 1.79 -3.88 7.63
CA GLN A 95 1.61 -4.63 8.88
C GLN A 95 0.76 -3.82 9.84
N VAL A 96 -0.42 -4.31 10.13
CA VAL A 96 -1.38 -3.67 11.05
C VAL A 96 -1.34 -4.38 12.40
N ARG A 97 -1.22 -3.62 13.49
CA ARG A 97 -1.24 -4.12 14.88
C ARG A 97 -2.19 -3.28 15.72
N VAL A 98 -3.17 -3.92 16.35
CA VAL A 98 -4.21 -3.23 17.12
C VAL A 98 -3.90 -3.20 18.62
N ARG A 99 -3.23 -4.21 19.18
CA ARG A 99 -2.96 -4.34 20.63
C ARG A 99 -1.47 -4.42 20.96
N GLY A 100 -0.59 -3.98 20.07
CA GLY A 100 0.84 -4.20 20.22
C GLY A 100 1.26 -5.63 19.88
N THR A 101 2.43 -6.05 20.33
CA THR A 101 2.96 -7.39 20.07
C THR A 101 2.40 -8.36 21.11
N SER A 102 1.41 -9.15 20.75
CA SER A 102 0.82 -10.19 21.62
C SER A 102 1.59 -11.51 21.53
N THR A 103 2.41 -11.71 20.50
CA THR A 103 3.20 -12.92 20.27
C THR A 103 4.56 -12.57 19.67
N VAL A 104 5.59 -13.32 20.07
CA VAL A 104 6.94 -13.22 19.48
C VAL A 104 7.07 -14.14 18.27
N ILE A 105 6.35 -15.27 18.30
CA ILE A 105 6.36 -16.28 17.24
C ILE A 105 4.90 -16.49 16.83
N GLY A 106 4.49 -15.96 15.69
CA GLY A 106 3.14 -16.13 15.16
C GLY A 106 2.57 -14.87 14.49
N ASN A 107 1.41 -15.00 13.88
CA ASN A 107 0.72 -13.89 13.24
C ASN A 107 0.12 -12.95 14.30
N ALA A 108 0.61 -11.71 14.36
CA ALA A 108 0.10 -10.65 15.23
C ALA A 108 -0.91 -9.73 14.52
N SER A 109 -1.34 -10.06 13.30
CA SER A 109 -2.29 -9.27 12.52
C SER A 109 -3.70 -9.38 13.11
N PRO A 110 -4.49 -8.32 13.09
CA PRO A 110 -5.89 -8.36 13.47
C PRO A 110 -6.72 -9.13 12.42
N VAL A 111 -7.89 -9.59 12.83
CA VAL A 111 -8.86 -10.20 11.92
C VAL A 111 -9.62 -9.10 11.18
N TRP A 112 -9.70 -9.22 9.87
CA TRP A 112 -10.53 -8.38 9.02
C TRP A 112 -11.91 -8.98 8.84
N VAL A 113 -12.93 -8.17 8.97
CA VAL A 113 -14.33 -8.57 8.78
C VAL A 113 -14.98 -7.57 7.82
N ILE A 114 -15.52 -8.04 6.73
CA ILE A 114 -16.25 -7.22 5.75
C ILE A 114 -17.73 -7.60 5.80
N ASP A 115 -18.59 -6.66 6.17
CA ASP A 115 -20.04 -6.85 6.29
C ASP A 115 -20.46 -8.10 7.09
N GLY A 116 -19.69 -8.45 8.12
CA GLY A 116 -19.92 -9.60 8.99
C GLY A 116 -19.23 -10.90 8.55
N ILE A 117 -18.53 -10.91 7.41
CA ILE A 117 -17.80 -12.07 6.91
C ILE A 117 -16.33 -11.92 7.27
N ILE A 118 -15.78 -12.88 8.00
CA ILE A 118 -14.35 -12.92 8.33
C ILE A 118 -13.57 -13.14 7.03
N GLN A 119 -12.58 -12.29 6.80
CA GLN A 119 -11.66 -12.43 5.69
C GLN A 119 -10.43 -13.21 6.16
N GLU A 120 -10.04 -14.21 5.39
CA GLU A 120 -8.80 -14.93 5.61
C GLU A 120 -7.76 -14.43 4.62
N ASP A 121 -6.54 -14.20 5.11
CA ASP A 121 -5.44 -13.79 4.23
C ASP A 121 -5.20 -14.93 3.22
N PRO A 122 -5.21 -14.63 1.92
CA PRO A 122 -4.90 -15.65 0.93
C PRO A 122 -3.49 -16.15 1.18
N LEU A 123 -3.32 -17.46 1.35
CA LEU A 123 -1.98 -18.05 1.38
C LEU A 123 -1.38 -17.89 -0.01
N PRO A 124 -0.30 -17.11 -0.18
CA PRO A 124 0.19 -16.75 -1.51
C PRO A 124 0.93 -17.88 -2.22
N PHE A 125 0.98 -19.09 -1.66
CA PHE A 125 1.88 -20.14 -2.11
C PHE A 125 1.18 -21.38 -2.64
N ALA A 126 1.41 -21.67 -3.91
CA ALA A 126 1.43 -23.05 -4.38
C ALA A 126 2.66 -23.74 -3.74
N GLY A 127 2.50 -24.98 -3.27
CA GLY A 127 3.50 -25.69 -2.46
C GLY A 127 4.95 -25.73 -2.99
N ALA A 128 5.17 -25.50 -4.29
CA ALA A 128 6.50 -25.39 -4.90
C ALA A 128 7.25 -24.11 -4.48
N GLN A 129 6.54 -22.98 -4.35
CA GLN A 129 7.14 -21.70 -3.98
C GLN A 129 7.52 -21.65 -2.49
N LEU A 130 6.79 -22.40 -1.63
CA LEU A 130 7.13 -22.52 -0.21
C LEU A 130 8.48 -23.21 -0.02
N ASN A 131 8.80 -24.23 -0.82
CA ASN A 131 10.09 -24.93 -0.74
C ASN A 131 11.26 -24.04 -1.17
N ASP A 132 11.09 -23.17 -2.17
CA ASP A 132 12.12 -22.21 -2.59
C ASP A 132 12.42 -21.16 -1.51
N ILE A 133 11.38 -20.70 -0.80
CA ILE A 133 11.51 -19.75 0.30
C ILE A 133 12.17 -20.41 1.52
N LEU A 134 11.78 -21.64 1.85
CA LEU A 134 12.37 -22.40 2.95
C LEU A 134 13.85 -22.73 2.69
N SER A 135 14.23 -22.95 1.43
CA SER A 135 15.61 -23.25 1.04
C SER A 135 16.52 -22.03 0.97
N SER A 136 15.97 -20.84 0.77
CA SER A 136 16.74 -19.58 0.69
C SER A 136 17.23 -19.06 2.03
N GLY A 137 16.76 -19.61 3.15
CA GLY A 137 17.17 -19.21 4.52
C GLY A 137 16.68 -17.82 4.97
N ASP A 138 16.07 -17.04 4.10
CA ASP A 138 15.57 -15.70 4.40
C ASP A 138 14.02 -15.66 4.40
N LEU A 139 13.48 -16.46 5.32
CA LEU A 139 12.05 -16.71 5.46
C LEU A 139 11.27 -15.45 5.86
N SER A 140 11.84 -14.59 6.69
CA SER A 140 11.11 -13.48 7.29
C SER A 140 10.88 -12.30 6.34
N SER A 141 11.88 -11.92 5.55
CA SER A 141 11.79 -10.84 4.58
C SER A 141 10.98 -11.26 3.34
N SER A 142 11.13 -12.52 2.92
CA SER A 142 10.41 -13.08 1.77
C SER A 142 8.92 -13.23 2.05
N MET A 143 8.52 -13.71 3.23
CA MET A 143 7.11 -13.84 3.61
C MET A 143 6.41 -12.50 3.81
N ALA A 144 7.09 -11.49 4.35
CA ALA A 144 6.51 -10.16 4.54
C ALA A 144 6.21 -9.43 3.21
N SER A 145 6.98 -9.73 2.15
CA SER A 145 6.82 -9.09 0.84
C SER A 145 5.75 -9.75 -0.04
N ILE A 146 5.37 -10.99 0.25
CA ILE A 146 4.49 -11.79 -0.62
C ILE A 146 3.09 -11.97 -0.01
N SER A 147 2.90 -11.65 1.26
CA SER A 147 1.61 -11.75 1.93
C SER A 147 0.63 -10.71 1.34
N GLY A 148 -0.29 -11.15 0.50
CA GLY A 148 -1.40 -10.32 0.04
C GLY A 148 -2.29 -9.94 1.23
N SER A 149 -2.75 -8.69 1.29
CA SER A 149 -3.77 -8.29 2.26
C SER A 149 -5.14 -8.86 1.86
N SER A 150 -5.86 -9.45 2.79
CA SER A 150 -7.21 -9.97 2.59
C SER A 150 -8.22 -8.90 2.12
N ILE A 151 -7.88 -7.64 2.29
CA ILE A 151 -8.69 -6.48 1.87
C ILE A 151 -8.18 -5.80 0.60
N SER A 152 -7.13 -6.32 -0.04
CA SER A 152 -6.52 -5.71 -1.24
C SER A 152 -7.49 -5.59 -2.42
N GLY A 153 -8.51 -6.44 -2.45
CA GLY A 153 -9.56 -6.44 -3.48
C GLY A 153 -10.76 -5.52 -3.19
N LEU A 154 -10.76 -4.78 -2.08
CA LEU A 154 -11.85 -3.89 -1.73
C LEU A 154 -11.57 -2.47 -2.26
N ASN A 155 -12.58 -1.87 -2.92
CA ASN A 155 -12.50 -0.48 -3.35
C ASN A 155 -12.71 0.46 -2.14
N PRO A 156 -11.76 1.35 -1.83
CA PRO A 156 -11.93 2.33 -0.75
C PRO A 156 -13.17 3.21 -0.89
N ASP A 157 -13.64 3.46 -2.11
CA ASP A 157 -14.84 4.25 -2.37
C ASP A 157 -16.14 3.56 -1.96
N ASP A 158 -16.12 2.25 -1.79
CA ASP A 158 -17.28 1.46 -1.36
C ASP A 158 -17.38 1.35 0.17
N ILE A 159 -16.43 1.90 0.92
CA ILE A 159 -16.43 1.85 2.37
C ILE A 159 -17.34 2.95 2.94
N GLU A 160 -18.24 2.55 3.83
CA GLU A 160 -19.05 3.45 4.64
C GLU A 160 -18.32 3.82 5.94
N SER A 161 -17.81 2.79 6.65
CA SER A 161 -17.08 2.98 7.91
C SER A 161 -16.14 1.81 8.20
N ILE A 162 -15.10 2.09 9.00
CA ILE A 162 -14.20 1.09 9.55
C ILE A 162 -14.22 1.20 11.07
N THR A 163 -14.57 0.11 11.74
CA THR A 163 -14.65 0.04 13.20
C THR A 163 -13.55 -0.87 13.75
N PHE A 164 -12.78 -0.36 14.68
CA PHE A 164 -11.70 -1.07 15.37
C PHE A 164 -12.19 -1.56 16.72
N LEU A 165 -12.23 -2.88 16.91
CA LEU A 165 -12.58 -3.54 18.16
C LEU A 165 -11.28 -3.90 18.89
N LYS A 166 -10.98 -3.11 19.95
CA LYS A 166 -9.69 -3.19 20.63
C LYS A 166 -9.73 -4.01 21.93
N ASP A 167 -10.91 -4.30 22.45
CA ASP A 167 -11.08 -5.02 23.71
C ASP A 167 -11.52 -6.46 23.52
N ALA A 168 -11.21 -7.30 24.51
CA ALA A 168 -11.60 -8.70 24.52
C ALA A 168 -13.12 -8.89 24.50
N SER A 169 -13.88 -8.02 25.20
CA SER A 169 -15.35 -8.04 25.21
C SER A 169 -15.94 -7.78 23.83
N ALA A 170 -15.40 -6.81 23.09
CA ALA A 170 -15.86 -6.48 21.75
C ALA A 170 -15.44 -7.55 20.71
N THR A 171 -14.33 -8.25 20.93
CA THR A 171 -13.80 -9.27 20.02
C THR A 171 -14.27 -10.69 20.33
N ALA A 172 -14.92 -10.93 21.47
CA ALA A 172 -15.35 -12.25 21.91
C ALA A 172 -16.24 -13.00 20.89
N ILE A 173 -17.04 -12.25 20.11
CA ILE A 173 -17.93 -12.79 19.07
C ILE A 173 -17.13 -13.52 17.96
N TYR A 174 -15.86 -13.13 17.75
CA TYR A 174 -15.00 -13.67 16.69
C TYR A 174 -14.07 -14.79 17.17
N GLY A 175 -14.17 -15.16 18.46
CA GLY A 175 -13.43 -16.28 19.05
C GLY A 175 -11.92 -16.05 19.15
N VAL A 176 -11.17 -17.14 19.20
CA VAL A 176 -9.70 -17.11 19.43
C VAL A 176 -8.90 -16.41 18.32
N LYS A 177 -9.40 -16.39 17.09
CA LYS A 177 -8.76 -15.68 15.98
C LYS A 177 -8.67 -14.16 16.25
N ALA A 178 -9.56 -13.63 17.06
CA ALA A 178 -9.66 -12.21 17.40
C ALA A 178 -8.75 -11.74 18.55
N ALA A 179 -7.84 -12.59 19.03
CA ALA A 179 -6.91 -12.26 20.13
C ALA A 179 -6.10 -10.97 19.85
N ASN A 180 -5.75 -10.72 18.59
CA ASN A 180 -4.97 -9.55 18.13
C ASN A 180 -5.85 -8.33 17.79
N GLY A 181 -7.16 -8.39 18.05
CA GLY A 181 -8.14 -7.36 17.67
C GLY A 181 -8.89 -7.71 16.40
N VAL A 182 -9.95 -6.94 16.14
CA VAL A 182 -10.78 -7.09 14.95
C VAL A 182 -10.98 -5.74 14.30
N ILE A 183 -10.89 -5.70 12.98
CA ILE A 183 -11.20 -4.53 12.16
C ILE A 183 -12.40 -4.86 11.31
N VAL A 184 -13.51 -4.16 11.57
CA VAL A 184 -14.77 -4.37 10.87
C VAL A 184 -14.96 -3.29 9.82
N ILE A 185 -15.04 -3.68 8.57
CA ILE A 185 -15.36 -2.81 7.43
C ILE A 185 -16.85 -2.96 7.11
N THR A 186 -17.54 -1.85 7.06
CA THR A 186 -18.93 -1.77 6.60
C THR A 186 -18.93 -1.11 5.23
N THR A 187 -19.52 -1.79 4.24
CA THR A 187 -19.62 -1.26 2.89
C THR A 187 -20.88 -0.39 2.72
N LYS A 188 -20.83 0.52 1.76
CA LYS A 188 -21.95 1.38 1.40
C LYS A 188 -23.14 0.57 0.93
N ARG A 189 -24.31 1.00 1.32
CA ARG A 189 -25.59 0.38 0.98
C ARG A 189 -26.55 1.40 0.39
N GLY A 190 -27.56 0.90 -0.28
CA GLY A 190 -28.66 1.75 -0.72
C GLY A 190 -29.44 2.31 0.46
N SER A 191 -29.91 3.53 0.30
CA SER A 191 -30.78 4.23 1.26
C SER A 191 -32.08 4.63 0.59
N ASN A 192 -33.10 4.93 1.39
CA ASN A 192 -34.33 5.48 0.87
C ASN A 192 -34.08 6.91 0.33
N THR A 193 -34.19 7.05 -0.96
CA THR A 193 -34.03 8.32 -1.70
C THR A 193 -35.35 8.80 -2.30
N ASN A 194 -36.49 8.26 -1.83
CA ASN A 194 -37.81 8.49 -2.43
C ASN A 194 -37.85 8.14 -3.92
N GLY A 195 -37.18 7.04 -4.31
CA GLY A 195 -37.12 6.57 -5.69
C GLY A 195 -36.14 7.30 -6.60
N ARG A 196 -35.39 8.26 -6.08
CA ARG A 196 -34.33 8.94 -6.87
C ARG A 196 -33.09 8.05 -6.93
N ILE A 197 -32.40 8.10 -8.07
CA ILE A 197 -31.12 7.43 -8.27
C ILE A 197 -30.02 8.45 -8.07
N ASN A 198 -29.10 8.17 -7.15
CA ASN A 198 -27.88 8.94 -6.99
C ASN A 198 -26.78 8.27 -7.79
N VAL A 199 -26.15 9.03 -8.66
CA VAL A 199 -24.97 8.59 -9.44
C VAL A 199 -23.78 9.35 -8.93
N ASN A 200 -22.72 8.62 -8.54
CA ASN A 200 -21.46 9.22 -8.12
C ASN A 200 -20.34 8.67 -8.98
N PHE A 201 -19.64 9.56 -9.66
CA PHE A 201 -18.43 9.24 -10.42
C PHE A 201 -17.24 9.96 -9.80
N ARG A 202 -16.18 9.21 -9.52
CA ARG A 202 -14.94 9.72 -8.98
C ARG A 202 -13.78 9.28 -9.82
N THR A 203 -12.80 10.17 -10.00
CA THR A 203 -11.52 9.86 -10.60
C THR A 203 -10.42 10.57 -9.84
N ASP A 204 -9.36 9.83 -9.54
CA ASP A 204 -8.16 10.35 -8.90
C ASP A 204 -6.96 9.97 -9.77
N ILE A 205 -6.14 10.96 -10.10
CA ILE A 205 -4.91 10.77 -10.86
C ILE A 205 -3.77 11.32 -10.04
N SER A 206 -2.77 10.51 -9.75
CA SER A 206 -1.58 10.93 -9.02
C SER A 206 -0.33 10.73 -9.86
N LEU A 207 0.59 11.70 -9.80
CA LEU A 207 1.87 11.68 -10.46
C LEU A 207 2.99 11.63 -9.42
N THR A 208 3.78 10.57 -9.44
CA THR A 208 4.97 10.44 -8.61
C THR A 208 6.20 10.56 -9.50
N PRO A 209 6.98 11.64 -9.39
CA PRO A 209 8.19 11.81 -10.19
C PRO A 209 9.22 10.75 -9.83
N ARG A 210 10.00 10.33 -10.81
CA ARG A 210 11.12 9.42 -10.58
C ARG A 210 12.20 10.07 -9.72
N ARG A 211 12.91 9.27 -8.96
CA ARG A 211 14.11 9.70 -8.25
C ARG A 211 15.23 10.07 -9.22
N THR A 212 16.04 11.04 -8.83
CA THR A 212 17.20 11.49 -9.61
C THR A 212 18.43 11.56 -8.71
N TYR A 213 19.63 11.51 -9.30
CA TYR A 213 20.87 11.65 -8.53
C TYR A 213 21.02 13.01 -7.84
N GLY A 214 20.35 14.07 -8.31
CA GLY A 214 20.33 15.37 -7.63
C GLY A 214 19.64 15.34 -6.26
N GLN A 215 18.89 14.27 -5.94
CA GLN A 215 18.24 14.05 -4.65
C GLN A 215 19.04 13.11 -3.73
N THR A 216 20.22 12.67 -4.20
CA THR A 216 21.07 11.72 -3.48
C THR A 216 22.47 12.27 -3.40
N ASP A 217 23.14 12.04 -2.27
CA ASP A 217 24.55 12.40 -2.10
C ASP A 217 25.44 11.27 -2.63
N ARG A 218 25.60 11.21 -3.94
CA ARG A 218 26.38 10.17 -4.64
C ARG A 218 27.36 10.81 -5.61
N MET A 219 28.57 10.28 -5.63
CA MET A 219 29.62 10.74 -6.55
C MET A 219 29.19 10.58 -8.01
N ASN A 220 29.54 11.53 -8.83
CA ASN A 220 29.50 11.37 -10.29
C ASN A 220 30.72 10.55 -10.77
N SER A 221 30.79 10.29 -12.07
CA SER A 221 31.90 9.48 -12.63
C SER A 221 33.27 10.15 -12.50
N ALA A 222 33.32 11.45 -12.68
CA ALA A 222 34.58 12.20 -12.57
C ALA A 222 35.12 12.19 -11.12
N ASP A 223 34.22 12.44 -10.13
CA ASP A 223 34.58 12.40 -8.70
C ASP A 223 35.04 11.00 -8.29
N ARG A 224 34.35 9.96 -8.77
CA ARG A 224 34.72 8.56 -8.48
C ARG A 224 36.10 8.20 -9.05
N ILE A 225 36.42 8.65 -10.27
CA ILE A 225 37.74 8.46 -10.88
C ILE A 225 38.82 9.26 -10.15
N ALA A 226 38.51 10.49 -9.75
CA ALA A 226 39.45 11.31 -8.97
C ALA A 226 39.80 10.63 -7.64
N LEU A 227 38.79 10.13 -6.91
CA LEU A 227 39.01 9.34 -5.70
C LEU A 227 39.86 8.08 -5.96
N SER A 228 39.62 7.37 -7.04
CA SER A 228 40.41 6.16 -7.37
C SER A 228 41.88 6.50 -7.67
N LYS A 229 42.14 7.64 -8.35
CA LYS A 229 43.52 8.13 -8.57
C LYS A 229 44.22 8.45 -7.24
N GLU A 230 43.54 9.16 -6.36
CA GLU A 230 44.07 9.49 -5.03
C GLU A 230 44.39 8.25 -4.19
N ILE A 231 43.50 7.23 -4.22
CA ILE A 231 43.74 5.94 -3.53
C ILE A 231 45.00 5.26 -4.05
N VAL A 232 45.18 5.21 -5.38
CA VAL A 232 46.36 4.63 -6.01
C VAL A 232 47.63 5.40 -5.65
N GLU A 233 47.61 6.72 -5.72
CA GLU A 233 48.76 7.62 -5.40
C GLU A 233 49.11 7.54 -3.92
N SER A 234 48.15 7.35 -3.04
CA SER A 234 48.37 7.19 -1.60
C SER A 234 48.93 5.82 -1.20
N GLY A 235 49.08 4.92 -2.15
CA GLY A 235 49.61 3.56 -1.92
C GLY A 235 48.72 2.68 -1.06
N VAL A 236 47.42 3.03 -0.94
CA VAL A 236 46.47 2.18 -0.24
C VAL A 236 46.27 0.88 -1.01
N PRO A 237 46.50 -0.28 -0.41
CA PRO A 237 46.35 -1.55 -1.11
C PRO A 237 44.89 -1.75 -1.54
N PHE A 238 44.69 -2.19 -2.77
CA PHE A 238 43.40 -2.65 -3.22
C PHE A 238 42.96 -3.84 -2.35
N SER A 239 41.62 -4.04 -2.25
CA SER A 239 41.08 -5.21 -1.55
C SER A 239 41.70 -6.49 -2.15
N GLN A 240 41.75 -7.57 -1.38
CA GLN A 240 42.33 -8.86 -1.80
C GLN A 240 41.74 -9.40 -3.11
N PHE A 241 40.60 -8.90 -3.51
CA PHE A 241 39.91 -9.24 -4.76
C PHE A 241 39.49 -7.98 -5.48
N PRO A 242 40.43 -7.27 -6.14
CA PRO A 242 40.10 -6.11 -6.94
C PRO A 242 39.13 -6.53 -8.06
N GLN A 243 38.07 -5.80 -8.19
CA GLN A 243 37.14 -6.02 -9.31
C GLN A 243 37.87 -5.63 -10.60
N ASN A 244 37.84 -6.48 -11.62
CA ASN A 244 38.39 -6.19 -12.94
C ASN A 244 37.55 -5.15 -13.69
N VAL A 245 37.03 -4.17 -13.00
CA VAL A 245 36.05 -3.18 -13.44
C VAL A 245 36.48 -1.80 -13.02
N GLY A 246 36.12 -0.82 -13.80
CA GLY A 246 36.36 0.57 -13.46
C GLY A 246 37.82 0.95 -13.55
N TYR A 247 38.19 2.02 -12.84
CA TYR A 247 39.56 2.56 -12.83
C TYR A 247 40.56 1.55 -12.27
N GLU A 248 40.22 0.91 -11.16
CA GLU A 248 41.06 -0.08 -10.46
C GLU A 248 41.34 -1.29 -11.39
N GLY A 249 40.34 -1.75 -12.11
CA GLY A 249 40.51 -2.86 -13.09
C GLY A 249 41.39 -2.45 -14.25
N ALA A 250 41.21 -1.24 -14.82
CA ALA A 250 42.06 -0.72 -15.87
C ALA A 250 43.51 -0.50 -15.41
N TYR A 251 43.70 -0.05 -14.17
CA TYR A 251 45.04 0.13 -13.57
C TYR A 251 45.75 -1.23 -13.40
N LEU A 252 45.04 -2.25 -12.95
CA LEU A 252 45.62 -3.60 -12.85
C LEU A 252 46.00 -4.16 -14.22
N GLN A 253 45.18 -3.97 -15.24
CA GLN A 253 45.52 -4.34 -16.62
C GLN A 253 46.80 -3.66 -17.12
N LEU A 254 46.95 -2.35 -16.78
CA LEU A 254 48.19 -1.62 -17.07
C LEU A 254 49.40 -2.19 -16.33
N MET A 255 49.26 -2.47 -15.04
CA MET A 255 50.34 -3.05 -14.21
C MET A 255 50.77 -4.45 -14.71
N ASN A 256 49.79 -5.25 -15.15
CA ASN A 256 49.99 -6.55 -15.72
C ASN A 256 50.51 -6.49 -17.17
N LYS A 257 50.66 -5.29 -17.74
CA LYS A 257 51.05 -5.07 -19.15
C LYS A 257 50.10 -5.69 -20.17
N GLU A 258 48.81 -5.81 -19.80
CA GLU A 258 47.76 -6.30 -20.68
C GLU A 258 47.28 -5.18 -21.65
N ILE A 259 47.40 -3.92 -21.21
CA ILE A 259 47.06 -2.73 -21.97
C ILE A 259 48.24 -1.74 -21.96
N SER A 260 48.32 -0.89 -22.97
CA SER A 260 49.25 0.22 -23.05
C SER A 260 48.79 1.43 -22.19
N MET A 261 49.72 2.36 -21.95
CA MET A 261 49.40 3.61 -21.25
C MET A 261 48.34 4.44 -22.01
N ASP A 262 48.42 4.43 -23.35
CA ASP A 262 47.47 5.17 -24.20
C ASP A 262 46.08 4.57 -24.10
N GLU A 263 45.95 3.22 -24.16
CA GLU A 263 44.69 2.52 -23.96
C GLU A 263 44.10 2.72 -22.56
N PHE A 264 44.96 2.75 -21.53
CA PHE A 264 44.54 3.10 -20.16
C PHE A 264 43.96 4.50 -20.08
N ASN A 265 44.64 5.50 -20.63
CA ASN A 265 44.18 6.90 -20.62
C ASN A 265 42.87 7.05 -21.41
N GLU A 266 42.70 6.34 -22.52
CA GLU A 266 41.47 6.36 -23.27
C GLU A 266 40.32 5.75 -22.48
N LYS A 267 40.54 4.59 -21.83
CA LYS A 267 39.54 3.96 -20.94
C LYS A 267 39.13 4.90 -19.79
N VAL A 268 40.10 5.52 -19.12
CA VAL A 268 39.84 6.46 -18.01
C VAL A 268 39.01 7.66 -18.49
N THR A 269 39.39 8.27 -19.62
CA THR A 269 38.67 9.39 -20.21
C THR A 269 37.25 9.02 -20.60
N ARG A 270 37.03 7.82 -21.09
CA ARG A 270 35.68 7.29 -21.38
C ARG A 270 34.86 7.15 -20.10
N MET A 271 35.42 6.55 -19.04
CA MET A 271 34.76 6.36 -17.77
C MET A 271 34.39 7.68 -17.08
N GLU A 272 35.27 8.70 -17.12
CA GLU A 272 34.99 10.02 -16.57
C GLU A 272 33.76 10.69 -17.24
N LYS A 273 33.58 10.48 -18.53
CA LYS A 273 32.49 11.04 -19.34
C LYS A 273 31.20 10.22 -19.28
N GLN A 274 31.24 8.95 -18.91
CA GLN A 274 30.12 8.01 -18.99
C GLN A 274 28.91 8.46 -18.17
N ASN A 275 29.09 8.74 -16.91
CA ASN A 275 28.12 9.30 -15.98
C ASN A 275 26.70 8.70 -16.08
N THR A 276 26.62 7.38 -16.05
CA THR A 276 25.36 6.62 -16.23
C THR A 276 24.30 7.02 -15.19
N ASP A 277 23.10 7.32 -15.67
CA ASP A 277 21.93 7.58 -14.81
C ASP A 277 21.10 6.30 -14.65
N TRP A 278 21.45 5.49 -13.64
CA TRP A 278 20.75 4.24 -13.33
C TRP A 278 19.29 4.47 -12.96
N PHE A 279 18.96 5.59 -12.30
CA PHE A 279 17.57 5.95 -12.04
C PHE A 279 16.77 6.21 -13.32
N LYS A 280 17.38 6.79 -14.35
CA LYS A 280 16.71 6.96 -15.66
C LYS A 280 16.44 5.63 -16.35
N ILE A 281 17.33 4.66 -16.16
CA ILE A 281 17.22 3.32 -16.76
C ILE A 281 16.15 2.50 -16.01
N LEU A 282 16.19 2.47 -14.68
CA LEU A 282 15.38 1.60 -13.85
C LEU A 282 14.05 2.23 -13.43
N ALA A 283 13.97 3.56 -13.38
CA ALA A 283 12.81 4.27 -12.90
C ALA A 283 12.07 5.01 -14.02
N ARG A 284 10.83 5.39 -13.71
CA ARG A 284 9.93 6.19 -14.55
C ARG A 284 9.15 7.18 -13.69
N ASN A 285 8.60 8.22 -14.29
CA ASN A 285 7.53 8.96 -13.65
C ASN A 285 6.29 8.07 -13.60
N ALA A 286 5.79 7.82 -12.41
CA ALA A 286 4.65 6.92 -12.20
C ALA A 286 3.35 7.71 -12.21
N VAL A 287 2.37 7.25 -12.99
CA VAL A 287 1.02 7.81 -13.04
C VAL A 287 0.06 6.74 -12.52
N SER A 288 -0.47 6.95 -11.34
CA SER A 288 -1.51 6.08 -10.78
C SER A 288 -2.89 6.68 -11.04
N GLN A 289 -3.86 5.81 -11.35
CA GLN A 289 -5.20 6.20 -11.76
C GLN A 289 -6.23 5.39 -10.98
N ASN A 290 -7.25 6.05 -10.48
CA ASN A 290 -8.40 5.43 -9.86
C ASN A 290 -9.68 5.97 -10.49
N TYR A 291 -10.57 5.07 -10.87
CA TYR A 291 -11.89 5.37 -11.41
C TYR A 291 -12.92 4.59 -10.62
N SER A 292 -13.93 5.27 -10.12
CA SER A 292 -15.02 4.66 -9.38
C SER A 292 -16.35 5.26 -9.84
N LEU A 293 -17.29 4.38 -10.17
CA LEU A 293 -18.66 4.73 -10.50
C LEU A 293 -19.58 4.00 -9.55
N SER A 294 -20.44 4.71 -8.85
CA SER A 294 -21.45 4.10 -7.99
C SER A 294 -22.85 4.64 -8.26
N LEU A 295 -23.81 3.75 -8.11
CA LEU A 295 -25.24 4.01 -8.25
C LEU A 295 -25.92 3.59 -6.95
N SER A 296 -26.72 4.44 -6.37
CA SER A 296 -27.51 4.11 -5.18
C SER A 296 -28.90 4.71 -5.28
N GLY A 297 -29.85 4.03 -4.66
CA GLY A 297 -31.20 4.52 -4.63
C GLY A 297 -32.10 3.57 -3.86
N GLY A 298 -33.35 3.98 -3.72
CA GLY A 298 -34.34 3.13 -3.09
C GLY A 298 -35.57 3.85 -2.61
N ASN A 299 -36.45 3.06 -2.06
CA ASN A 299 -37.69 3.48 -1.40
C ASN A 299 -37.90 2.65 -0.13
N ASP A 300 -39.06 2.76 0.52
CA ASP A 300 -39.37 2.05 1.76
C ASP A 300 -39.33 0.50 1.61
N LYS A 301 -39.43 -0.02 0.40
CA LYS A 301 -39.49 -1.46 0.12
C LYS A 301 -38.21 -2.04 -0.46
N LEU A 302 -37.48 -1.26 -1.25
CA LEU A 302 -36.31 -1.73 -1.98
C LEU A 302 -35.23 -0.66 -1.95
N ASN A 303 -34.06 -1.00 -1.47
CA ASN A 303 -32.85 -0.16 -1.55
C ASN A 303 -31.78 -0.94 -2.28
N PHE A 304 -31.03 -0.25 -3.12
CA PHE A 304 -29.93 -0.86 -3.89
C PHE A 304 -28.70 0.05 -3.89
N TYR A 305 -27.56 -0.59 -3.96
CA TYR A 305 -26.26 0.02 -4.22
C TYR A 305 -25.51 -0.84 -5.22
N GLY A 306 -24.88 -0.21 -6.18
CA GLY A 306 -23.99 -0.89 -7.13
C GLY A 306 -22.79 -0.01 -7.43
N SER A 307 -21.61 -0.60 -7.52
CA SER A 307 -20.38 0.10 -7.87
C SER A 307 -19.49 -0.72 -8.78
N VAL A 308 -18.72 0.00 -9.59
CA VAL A 308 -17.64 -0.54 -10.42
C VAL A 308 -16.43 0.33 -10.20
N GLY A 309 -15.30 -0.29 -9.87
CA GLY A 309 -14.03 0.38 -9.63
C GLY A 309 -12.93 -0.17 -10.53
N PHE A 310 -12.05 0.71 -10.97
CA PHE A 310 -10.80 0.36 -11.63
C PHE A 310 -9.68 1.20 -11.03
N ASN A 311 -8.67 0.53 -10.50
CA ASN A 311 -7.49 1.16 -9.98
C ASN A 311 -6.26 0.62 -10.69
N LYS A 312 -5.36 1.51 -11.12
CA LYS A 312 -4.05 1.15 -11.66
C LYS A 312 -2.99 1.97 -10.95
N SER A 313 -2.17 1.30 -10.18
CA SER A 313 -1.06 1.87 -9.43
C SER A 313 0.26 1.52 -10.09
N LEU A 314 1.04 2.53 -10.45
CA LEU A 314 2.37 2.36 -11.02
C LEU A 314 3.42 2.76 -9.99
N SER A 315 4.44 1.94 -9.82
CA SER A 315 5.64 2.30 -9.06
C SER A 315 6.55 3.22 -9.88
N SER A 316 7.33 4.02 -9.18
CA SER A 316 8.43 4.77 -9.79
C SER A 316 9.48 3.86 -10.42
N TYR A 317 9.58 2.61 -10.02
CA TYR A 317 10.45 1.61 -10.66
C TYR A 317 9.69 0.82 -11.71
N LYS A 318 10.33 0.59 -12.87
CA LYS A 318 9.74 -0.17 -13.99
C LYS A 318 9.57 -1.63 -13.60
N GLY A 319 8.45 -2.26 -14.00
CA GLY A 319 8.19 -3.68 -13.69
C GLY A 319 7.49 -3.93 -12.36
N ASN A 320 7.21 -2.88 -11.58
CA ASN A 320 6.39 -2.98 -10.39
C ASN A 320 5.12 -2.15 -10.60
N ASP A 321 3.99 -2.82 -10.68
CA ASP A 321 2.67 -2.22 -10.84
C ASP A 321 1.56 -3.14 -10.33
N GLN A 322 0.40 -2.56 -10.06
CA GLN A 322 -0.79 -3.27 -9.61
C GLN A 322 -2.02 -2.73 -10.33
N SER A 323 -2.90 -3.62 -10.73
CA SER A 323 -4.23 -3.26 -11.23
C SER A 323 -5.31 -4.01 -10.46
N ASN A 324 -6.33 -3.27 -10.01
CA ASN A 324 -7.48 -3.82 -9.31
C ASN A 324 -8.76 -3.46 -10.06
N LYS A 325 -9.61 -4.43 -10.27
CA LYS A 325 -10.96 -4.27 -10.82
C LYS A 325 -11.94 -4.78 -9.79
N THR A 326 -12.95 -3.98 -9.48
CA THR A 326 -13.94 -4.30 -8.45
C THR A 326 -15.35 -4.11 -8.95
N VAL A 327 -16.24 -4.98 -8.54
CA VAL A 327 -17.68 -4.85 -8.77
C VAL A 327 -18.38 -5.20 -7.47
N ASN A 328 -19.23 -4.30 -6.98
CA ASN A 328 -20.06 -4.55 -5.80
C ASN A 328 -21.51 -4.25 -6.15
N PHE A 329 -22.39 -5.10 -5.63
CA PHE A 329 -23.82 -4.92 -5.78
C PHE A 329 -24.53 -5.39 -4.51
N SER A 330 -25.41 -4.58 -3.96
CA SER A 330 -26.23 -4.94 -2.82
C SER A 330 -27.66 -4.48 -3.01
N VAL A 331 -28.59 -5.34 -2.55
CA VAL A 331 -30.03 -5.06 -2.55
C VAL A 331 -30.58 -5.45 -1.19
N ASP A 332 -31.34 -4.54 -0.59
CA ASP A 332 -32.11 -4.77 0.63
C ASP A 332 -33.59 -4.60 0.29
N ALA A 333 -34.33 -5.68 0.32
CA ALA A 333 -35.75 -5.73 -0.03
C ALA A 333 -36.62 -6.12 1.16
N LYS A 334 -37.60 -5.27 1.49
CA LYS A 334 -38.67 -5.56 2.46
C LYS A 334 -39.83 -6.18 1.70
N LEU A 335 -39.88 -7.50 1.66
CA LEU A 335 -40.92 -8.25 0.95
C LEU A 335 -42.25 -8.21 1.68
N ARG A 336 -42.21 -8.24 3.02
CA ARG A 336 -43.36 -8.08 3.95
C ARG A 336 -42.89 -7.35 5.20
N ASP A 337 -43.80 -6.92 6.06
CA ASP A 337 -43.44 -6.23 7.29
C ASP A 337 -42.56 -7.07 8.22
N ASN A 338 -42.70 -8.37 8.17
CA ASN A 338 -41.91 -9.35 8.93
C ASN A 338 -40.87 -10.10 8.10
N LEU A 339 -40.68 -9.75 6.80
CA LEU A 339 -39.76 -10.47 5.91
C LEU A 339 -38.87 -9.45 5.16
N ARG A 340 -37.61 -9.47 5.49
CA ARG A 340 -36.58 -8.67 4.84
C ARG A 340 -35.53 -9.59 4.21
N THR A 341 -35.16 -9.33 2.96
CA THR A 341 -34.14 -10.07 2.23
C THR A 341 -33.00 -9.16 1.88
N LYS A 342 -31.78 -9.59 2.15
CA LYS A 342 -30.56 -8.93 1.72
C LYS A 342 -29.82 -9.83 0.73
N PHE A 343 -29.43 -9.25 -0.38
CA PHE A 343 -28.54 -9.86 -1.35
C PHE A 343 -27.32 -8.99 -1.50
N GLN A 344 -26.14 -9.59 -1.43
CA GLN A 344 -24.88 -8.90 -1.64
C GLN A 344 -23.98 -9.73 -2.54
N PHE A 345 -23.42 -9.10 -3.53
CA PHE A 345 -22.44 -9.67 -4.44
C PHE A 345 -21.22 -8.74 -4.50
N SER A 346 -20.05 -9.31 -4.31
CA SER A 346 -18.77 -8.60 -4.44
C SER A 346 -17.82 -9.48 -5.23
N ALA A 347 -17.18 -8.90 -6.22
CA ALA A 347 -16.13 -9.55 -7.00
C ALA A 347 -14.95 -8.59 -7.19
N SER A 348 -13.75 -9.11 -7.07
CA SER A 348 -12.54 -8.37 -7.32
C SER A 348 -11.52 -9.20 -8.09
N GLN A 349 -10.76 -8.54 -8.95
CA GLN A 349 -9.60 -9.09 -9.62
C GLN A 349 -8.43 -8.17 -9.35
N SER A 350 -7.40 -8.70 -8.71
CA SER A 350 -6.13 -8.01 -8.47
C SER A 350 -5.01 -8.69 -9.25
N GLU A 351 -4.23 -7.90 -9.95
CA GLU A 351 -3.04 -8.34 -10.65
C GLU A 351 -1.87 -7.47 -10.19
N THR A 352 -0.83 -8.09 -9.70
CA THR A 352 0.36 -7.40 -9.20
C THR A 352 1.59 -7.94 -9.91
N ASN A 353 2.35 -7.04 -10.51
CA ASN A 353 3.68 -7.30 -11.03
C ASN A 353 4.70 -6.77 -10.01
N ALA A 354 5.59 -7.63 -9.59
CA ALA A 354 6.62 -7.29 -8.60
C ALA A 354 7.96 -7.91 -9.00
N TYR A 355 9.03 -7.38 -8.43
CA TYR A 355 10.34 -7.97 -8.59
C TYR A 355 10.44 -9.29 -7.84
N TYR A 356 11.33 -10.17 -8.32
CA TYR A 356 11.72 -11.34 -7.58
C TYR A 356 12.36 -10.94 -6.24
N THR A 357 12.16 -11.77 -5.22
CA THR A 357 12.72 -11.55 -3.87
C THR A 357 14.24 -11.36 -3.96
N GLY A 358 14.75 -10.34 -3.28
CA GLY A 358 16.18 -9.99 -3.29
C GLY A 358 16.60 -9.01 -4.40
N VAL A 359 15.72 -8.67 -5.36
CA VAL A 359 15.98 -7.63 -6.35
C VAL A 359 15.40 -6.31 -5.89
N ASN A 360 16.26 -5.35 -5.55
CA ASN A 360 15.88 -4.00 -5.19
C ASN A 360 16.47 -3.00 -6.21
N PRO A 361 15.67 -2.45 -7.13
CA PRO A 361 16.14 -1.51 -8.14
C PRO A 361 16.70 -0.21 -7.56
N GLU A 362 16.22 0.21 -6.39
CA GLU A 362 16.72 1.40 -5.71
C GLU A 362 18.13 1.17 -5.20
N ASP A 363 18.35 0.06 -4.50
CA ASP A 363 19.68 -0.31 -4.01
C ASP A 363 20.66 -0.51 -5.16
N TYR A 364 20.19 -1.09 -6.26
CA TYR A 364 21.00 -1.23 -7.47
C TYR A 364 21.41 0.14 -8.01
N ALA A 365 20.46 1.07 -8.18
CA ALA A 365 20.76 2.42 -8.67
C ALA A 365 21.68 3.21 -7.76
N LEU A 366 21.56 3.03 -6.43
CA LEU A 366 22.39 3.73 -5.44
C LEU A 366 23.80 3.16 -5.31
N ASN A 367 23.95 1.85 -5.46
CA ASN A 367 25.21 1.14 -5.19
C ASN A 367 26.02 0.81 -6.45
N THR A 368 25.39 0.88 -7.63
CA THR A 368 26.11 0.64 -8.89
C THR A 368 26.85 1.91 -9.32
N SER A 369 28.14 1.76 -9.64
CA SER A 369 28.96 2.88 -10.06
C SER A 369 28.48 3.48 -11.38
N ARG A 370 28.48 4.81 -11.46
CA ARG A 370 28.05 5.57 -12.66
C ARG A 370 29.08 5.55 -13.78
N ILE A 371 30.31 5.05 -13.51
CA ILE A 371 31.36 4.86 -14.52
C ILE A 371 31.07 3.68 -15.45
N LEU A 372 30.16 2.77 -15.07
CA LEU A 372 29.81 1.57 -15.82
C LEU A 372 28.77 1.91 -16.91
N ALA A 373 28.95 1.31 -18.09
CA ALA A 373 27.96 1.39 -19.14
C ALA A 373 26.85 0.33 -18.93
N PRO A 374 25.59 0.61 -19.32
CA PRO A 374 24.48 -0.31 -19.11
C PRO A 374 24.58 -1.63 -19.87
N ASP A 375 25.34 -1.63 -20.95
CA ASP A 375 25.58 -2.75 -21.86
C ASP A 375 26.94 -3.40 -21.63
N GLU A 376 27.70 -2.97 -20.64
CA GLU A 376 29.03 -3.48 -20.36
C GLU A 376 28.97 -4.76 -19.51
N TRP A 377 29.71 -5.76 -19.92
CA TRP A 377 29.85 -7.02 -19.20
C TRP A 377 31.05 -6.97 -18.25
N TYR A 378 30.85 -7.38 -17.00
CA TYR A 378 31.93 -7.46 -16.03
C TYR A 378 31.71 -8.57 -15.02
N THR A 379 32.80 -9.06 -14.44
CA THR A 379 32.79 -10.07 -13.39
C THR A 379 32.78 -9.37 -12.04
N ILE A 380 31.78 -9.61 -11.21
CA ILE A 380 31.59 -8.90 -9.94
C ILE A 380 32.67 -9.25 -8.92
N ASN A 381 33.08 -10.49 -8.86
CA ASN A 381 34.12 -10.98 -7.95
C ASN A 381 34.57 -12.37 -8.42
N GLU A 382 35.87 -12.59 -8.58
CA GLU A 382 36.38 -13.88 -9.00
C GLU A 382 36.02 -15.01 -8.04
N SER A 383 36.04 -14.75 -6.71
CA SER A 383 35.67 -15.77 -5.71
C SER A 383 34.21 -16.17 -5.73
N LYS A 384 33.32 -15.29 -6.25
CA LYS A 384 31.90 -15.55 -6.42
C LYS A 384 31.52 -15.93 -7.85
N ALA A 385 32.46 -15.85 -8.76
CA ALA A 385 32.26 -16.19 -10.18
C ALA A 385 32.38 -17.69 -10.48
N TYR A 386 32.78 -18.47 -9.49
CA TYR A 386 32.96 -19.92 -9.65
C TYR A 386 31.99 -20.69 -8.78
N PHE A 387 31.40 -21.75 -9.34
CA PHE A 387 30.74 -22.81 -8.60
C PHE A 387 31.70 -24.00 -8.48
N GLU A 388 31.83 -24.49 -7.28
CA GLU A 388 32.49 -25.78 -7.07
C GLU A 388 31.42 -26.87 -7.20
N LEU A 389 31.61 -27.77 -8.15
CA LEU A 389 30.78 -28.95 -8.27
C LEU A 389 31.24 -30.01 -7.24
N ASP A 390 30.38 -30.96 -6.91
CA ASP A 390 30.67 -32.07 -5.99
C ASP A 390 31.92 -32.88 -6.35
N ASN A 391 32.40 -32.79 -7.60
CA ASN A 391 33.62 -33.42 -8.07
C ASN A 391 34.87 -32.52 -8.01
N GLY A 392 34.78 -31.34 -7.38
CA GLY A 392 35.86 -30.37 -7.27
C GLY A 392 36.12 -29.56 -8.55
N THR A 393 35.23 -29.61 -9.53
CA THR A 393 35.34 -28.81 -10.77
C THR A 393 34.74 -27.45 -10.57
N ALA A 394 35.52 -26.38 -10.71
CA ALA A 394 35.02 -25.00 -10.67
C ALA A 394 34.50 -24.54 -12.03
N ILE A 395 33.27 -24.09 -12.09
CA ILE A 395 32.65 -23.49 -13.30
C ILE A 395 32.55 -21.98 -13.12
N LYS A 396 33.12 -21.21 -14.05
CA LYS A 396 33.04 -19.78 -14.10
C LYS A 396 31.57 -19.36 -14.36
N ARG A 397 31.04 -18.51 -13.53
CA ARG A 397 29.70 -17.92 -13.68
C ARG A 397 29.81 -16.56 -14.35
N ASP A 398 29.28 -16.44 -15.56
CA ASP A 398 29.08 -15.14 -16.21
C ASP A 398 27.76 -14.56 -15.67
N ILE A 399 27.86 -13.50 -14.89
CA ILE A 399 26.68 -12.77 -14.38
C ILE A 399 26.42 -11.63 -15.35
N ARG A 400 25.29 -11.71 -16.02
CA ARG A 400 24.75 -10.64 -16.89
C ARG A 400 23.76 -9.82 -16.07
N TYR A 401 23.96 -8.53 -16.02
CA TYR A 401 23.01 -7.57 -15.44
C TYR A 401 22.25 -6.83 -16.52
#